data_be2f14b2ed52d4ea864979602c305721
#
_entry.id   be2f14b2ed52d4ea864979602c305721
#
_cell.length_a   1.000
_cell.length_b   1.000
_cell.length_c   1.000
_cell.angle_alpha   90.00
_cell.angle_beta   90.00
_cell.angle_gamma   90.00
#
_symmetry.space_group_name_H-M   'P 1'
#
loop_
_entity.id
_entity.type
_entity.pdbx_description
1 polymer ?
#
loop_
_entity_poly.entity_id
_entity_poly.type
_entity_poly.pdbx_seq_one_letter_code
_entity_poly.pdbx_strand_id
1 'polypeptide(L)'
;MVPGQPWWPHRNPHLERHHSMTTEAVTLELDPRKIMGKKVKRLRLEGIIPVHLYGQGVESRSLQCSAPKLIKVLSRAGGNTPITITISGESGSQLAFAREIQWDPIRDSLTHVDFLVAEATRLVSAQVPIVLIGESSGARASGGTVMQQLRTVDVEALPLEMPAQVEVDLTVLTEAAGVIRAGDLAFAANVNLLTDPDEVVVRIEAARVEVDVVSEEAEVEEADEAGSEETPT
;
A
#
# COMPACT_ATOMS: atom_id res chain seq x y z
N MET A 1 19.51 -7.29 61.53
CA MET A 1 18.93 -6.05 61.10
C MET A 1 19.52 -5.70 59.76
N VAL A 2 18.82 -6.03 58.64
CA VAL A 2 19.26 -5.79 57.24
C VAL A 2 18.23 -4.85 56.62
N PRO A 3 18.61 -3.68 56.11
CA PRO A 3 17.65 -2.73 55.57
C PRO A 3 17.22 -3.05 54.15
N GLY A 4 15.96 -2.94 53.93
CA GLY A 4 15.10 -2.85 52.81
C GLY A 4 15.64 -2.84 51.40
N GLN A 5 15.20 -3.82 50.66
CA GLN A 5 15.23 -3.77 49.17
C GLN A 5 14.04 -2.96 48.67
N PRO A 6 14.26 -2.04 47.69
CA PRO A 6 13.15 -1.28 47.07
C PRO A 6 12.36 -2.18 46.10
N TRP A 7 11.08 -2.20 46.32
CA TRP A 7 10.06 -2.87 45.53
C TRP A 7 9.78 -2.08 44.25
N TRP A 8 10.44 -2.46 43.12
CA TRP A 8 10.09 -1.94 41.80
C TRP A 8 9.31 -3.01 41.04
N PRO A 9 8.14 -2.66 40.45
CA PRO A 9 7.37 -3.60 39.63
C PRO A 9 8.13 -3.88 38.34
N HIS A 10 8.07 -5.12 37.96
CA HIS A 10 8.65 -5.75 36.80
C HIS A 10 8.54 -4.89 35.53
N ARG A 11 9.69 -4.53 34.99
CA ARG A 11 9.84 -4.02 33.62
C ARG A 11 9.24 -5.06 32.68
N ASN A 12 8.18 -4.65 31.97
CA ASN A 12 7.59 -5.41 30.88
C ASN A 12 8.62 -5.55 29.76
N PRO A 13 9.10 -6.77 29.41
CA PRO A 13 10.10 -6.96 28.34
C PRO A 13 9.49 -6.97 26.94
N HIS A 14 8.26 -6.50 26.75
CA HIS A 14 7.55 -6.57 25.46
C HIS A 14 7.54 -5.28 24.66
N LEU A 15 8.24 -4.21 25.06
CA LEU A 15 8.17 -2.90 24.41
C LEU A 15 9.43 -2.50 23.61
N GLU A 16 10.40 -3.40 23.43
CA GLU A 16 11.56 -3.10 22.57
C GLU A 16 11.74 -4.19 21.52
N ARG A 17 10.75 -4.42 20.68
CA ARG A 17 11.03 -4.94 19.36
C ARG A 17 11.18 -3.78 18.40
N HIS A 18 12.27 -3.05 18.50
CA HIS A 18 12.82 -2.39 17.34
C HIS A 18 13.12 -3.49 16.31
N HIS A 19 12.19 -3.70 15.40
CA HIS A 19 12.47 -4.43 14.19
C HIS A 19 13.47 -3.56 13.40
N SER A 20 14.76 -3.68 13.74
CA SER A 20 15.80 -3.33 12.81
C SER A 20 15.66 -4.32 11.66
N MET A 21 14.84 -3.97 10.66
CA MET A 21 14.84 -4.62 9.37
C MET A 21 16.22 -4.35 8.77
N THR A 22 17.15 -5.26 9.05
CA THR A 22 18.34 -5.40 8.23
C THR A 22 17.79 -5.75 6.85
N THR A 23 17.74 -4.76 5.97
CA THR A 23 17.32 -4.92 4.58
C THR A 23 18.35 -5.86 3.96
N GLU A 24 18.05 -7.17 3.91
CA GLU A 24 18.86 -8.13 3.16
C GLU A 24 18.94 -7.60 1.73
N ALA A 25 20.13 -7.26 1.31
CA ALA A 25 20.38 -6.74 -0.04
C ALA A 25 19.91 -7.78 -1.05
N VAL A 26 18.79 -7.52 -1.67
CA VAL A 26 18.23 -8.38 -2.72
C VAL A 26 19.07 -8.20 -3.97
N THR A 27 19.71 -9.28 -4.44
CA THR A 27 20.55 -9.25 -5.64
C THR A 27 19.86 -9.90 -6.82
N LEU A 28 19.99 -9.31 -8.01
CA LEU A 28 19.44 -9.80 -9.26
C LEU A 28 20.49 -9.75 -10.36
N GLU A 29 20.75 -10.89 -11.00
CA GLU A 29 21.59 -11.01 -12.17
C GLU A 29 20.74 -10.94 -13.43
N LEU A 30 21.12 -10.06 -14.37
CA LEU A 30 20.43 -9.81 -15.63
C LEU A 30 21.37 -10.08 -16.81
N ASP A 31 20.83 -10.67 -17.86
CA ASP A 31 21.53 -10.91 -19.10
C ASP A 31 21.26 -9.83 -20.16
N PRO A 32 22.24 -9.42 -20.97
CA PRO A 32 22.01 -8.49 -22.06
C PRO A 32 21.11 -9.11 -23.13
N ARG A 33 20.06 -8.38 -23.53
CA ARG A 33 19.09 -8.84 -24.52
C ARG A 33 19.47 -8.40 -25.93
N LYS A 34 19.60 -9.38 -26.84
CA LYS A 34 19.86 -9.15 -28.25
C LYS A 34 18.60 -9.10 -29.12
N ILE A 35 17.51 -9.69 -28.65
CA ILE A 35 16.24 -9.81 -29.38
C ILE A 35 15.35 -8.60 -29.08
N MET A 36 14.98 -7.85 -30.13
CA MET A 36 14.14 -6.66 -30.03
C MET A 36 12.89 -6.74 -30.91
N GLY A 37 11.93 -5.85 -30.66
CA GLY A 37 10.70 -5.70 -31.43
C GLY A 37 9.73 -6.89 -31.28
N LYS A 38 9.01 -7.24 -32.34
CA LYS A 38 7.93 -8.26 -32.32
C LYS A 38 8.41 -9.65 -31.87
N LYS A 39 9.69 -9.96 -32.02
CA LYS A 39 10.27 -11.25 -31.64
C LYS A 39 10.37 -11.47 -30.14
N VAL A 40 10.23 -10.42 -29.32
CA VAL A 40 10.20 -10.49 -27.85
C VAL A 40 9.05 -11.36 -27.33
N LYS A 41 7.94 -11.47 -28.09
CA LYS A 41 6.84 -12.38 -27.75
C LYS A 41 7.31 -13.84 -27.59
N ARG A 42 8.30 -14.28 -28.36
CA ARG A 42 8.86 -15.63 -28.26
C ARG A 42 9.63 -15.85 -26.97
N LEU A 43 10.40 -14.85 -26.50
CA LEU A 43 11.10 -14.92 -25.22
C LEU A 43 10.14 -15.16 -24.06
N ARG A 44 8.99 -14.45 -24.05
CA ARG A 44 7.96 -14.63 -23.00
C ARG A 44 7.37 -16.04 -23.00
N LEU A 45 7.20 -16.66 -24.17
CA LEU A 45 6.77 -18.05 -24.30
C LEU A 45 7.80 -19.05 -23.75
N GLU A 46 9.07 -18.71 -23.81
CA GLU A 46 10.20 -19.47 -23.27
C GLU A 46 10.43 -19.19 -21.77
N GLY A 47 9.58 -18.36 -21.14
CA GLY A 47 9.69 -17.99 -19.72
C GLY A 47 10.78 -16.96 -19.43
N ILE A 48 11.25 -16.23 -20.46
CA ILE A 48 12.23 -15.15 -20.33
C ILE A 48 11.50 -13.81 -20.41
N ILE A 49 11.66 -12.99 -19.38
CA ILE A 49 11.01 -11.68 -19.28
C ILE A 49 11.99 -10.60 -19.73
N PRO A 50 11.57 -9.72 -20.65
CA PRO A 50 12.32 -8.54 -21.00
C PRO A 50 12.31 -7.55 -19.84
N VAL A 51 13.46 -6.97 -19.58
CA VAL A 51 13.72 -6.00 -18.53
C VAL A 51 14.36 -4.77 -19.15
N HIS A 52 14.00 -3.60 -18.65
CA HIS A 52 14.61 -2.34 -19.03
C HIS A 52 15.29 -1.72 -17.81
N LEU A 53 16.52 -1.31 -17.96
CA LEU A 53 17.30 -0.62 -16.94
C LEU A 53 17.63 0.78 -17.44
N TYR A 54 17.24 1.81 -16.67
CA TYR A 54 17.50 3.20 -16.99
C TYR A 54 17.67 4.03 -15.72
N GLY A 55 18.23 5.22 -15.86
CA GLY A 55 18.40 6.12 -14.71
C GLY A 55 19.30 7.30 -15.05
N GLN A 56 19.47 8.18 -14.09
CA GLN A 56 20.37 9.32 -14.25
C GLN A 56 21.83 8.84 -14.29
N GLY A 57 22.59 9.33 -15.27
CA GLY A 57 24.00 8.99 -15.40
C GLY A 57 24.30 7.58 -15.96
N VAL A 58 23.28 6.80 -16.28
CA VAL A 58 23.42 5.45 -16.83
C VAL A 58 22.73 5.35 -18.17
N GLU A 59 23.42 4.74 -19.16
CA GLU A 59 22.79 4.45 -20.45
C GLU A 59 21.62 3.47 -20.28
N SER A 60 20.55 3.75 -21.01
CA SER A 60 19.37 2.89 -21.07
C SER A 60 19.73 1.53 -21.68
N ARG A 61 19.45 0.43 -20.97
CA ARG A 61 19.85 -0.93 -21.35
C ARG A 61 18.65 -1.87 -21.43
N SER A 62 18.65 -2.64 -22.52
CA SER A 62 17.67 -3.71 -22.70
C SER A 62 18.26 -5.02 -22.21
N LEU A 63 17.67 -5.56 -21.15
CA LEU A 63 18.11 -6.77 -20.46
C LEU A 63 17.02 -7.84 -20.49
N GLN A 64 17.32 -9.01 -19.97
CA GLN A 64 16.39 -10.12 -19.85
C GLN A 64 16.70 -10.95 -18.60
N CYS A 65 15.67 -11.60 -18.06
CA CYS A 65 15.81 -12.48 -16.93
C CYS A 65 14.78 -13.62 -17.01
N SER A 66 15.06 -14.75 -16.37
CA SER A 66 14.08 -15.82 -16.25
C SER A 66 12.93 -15.40 -15.30
N ALA A 67 11.68 -15.70 -15.69
CA ALA A 67 10.50 -15.33 -14.91
C ALA A 67 10.53 -15.82 -13.46
N PRO A 68 10.90 -17.07 -13.12
CA PRO A 68 10.94 -17.52 -11.73
C PRO A 68 11.93 -16.74 -10.85
N LYS A 69 13.11 -16.41 -11.39
CA LYS A 69 14.10 -15.61 -10.65
C LYS A 69 13.58 -14.20 -10.38
N LEU A 70 12.99 -13.58 -11.42
CA LEU A 70 12.49 -12.23 -11.35
C LEU A 70 11.31 -12.10 -10.38
N ILE A 71 10.33 -13.01 -10.45
CA ILE A 71 9.18 -13.04 -9.54
C ILE A 71 9.64 -13.20 -8.09
N LYS A 72 10.60 -14.10 -7.81
CA LYS A 72 11.12 -14.31 -6.46
C LYS A 72 11.79 -13.05 -5.89
N VAL A 73 12.52 -12.31 -6.72
CA VAL A 73 13.16 -11.05 -6.33
C VAL A 73 12.12 -9.98 -6.08
N LEU A 74 11.17 -9.81 -7.01
CA LEU A 74 10.11 -8.81 -6.89
C LEU A 74 9.19 -9.05 -5.70
N SER A 75 8.87 -10.30 -5.37
CA SER A 75 8.05 -10.62 -4.19
C SER A 75 8.75 -10.29 -2.86
N ARG A 76 10.08 -10.26 -2.84
CA ARG A 76 10.86 -9.86 -1.65
C ARG A 76 11.08 -8.35 -1.58
N ALA A 77 11.40 -7.74 -2.71
CA ALA A 77 11.73 -6.33 -2.80
C ALA A 77 10.47 -5.44 -2.81
N GLY A 78 9.36 -5.93 -3.36
CA GLY A 78 8.21 -5.06 -3.65
C GLY A 78 8.59 -3.96 -4.66
N GLY A 79 7.96 -2.78 -4.54
CA GLY A 79 8.27 -1.62 -5.38
C GLY A 79 9.31 -0.65 -4.79
N ASN A 80 9.52 -0.71 -3.48
CA ASN A 80 10.24 0.34 -2.73
C ASN A 80 11.55 -0.11 -2.09
N THR A 81 11.83 -1.42 -2.07
CA THR A 81 13.13 -1.91 -1.60
C THR A 81 14.14 -1.90 -2.74
N PRO A 82 15.33 -1.30 -2.54
CA PRO A 82 16.35 -1.28 -3.57
C PRO A 82 16.92 -2.68 -3.84
N ILE A 83 17.14 -2.97 -5.12
CA ILE A 83 17.68 -4.23 -5.63
C ILE A 83 19.06 -3.97 -6.19
N THR A 84 20.04 -4.76 -5.80
CA THR A 84 21.39 -4.73 -6.38
C THR A 84 21.38 -5.52 -7.68
N ILE A 85 21.52 -4.84 -8.81
CA ILE A 85 21.54 -5.43 -10.16
C ILE A 85 22.96 -5.63 -10.60
N THR A 86 23.27 -6.86 -11.06
CA THR A 86 24.51 -7.21 -11.74
C THR A 86 24.19 -7.64 -13.16
N ILE A 87 25.01 -7.19 -14.14
CA ILE A 87 24.82 -7.53 -15.55
C ILE A 87 25.86 -8.60 -15.92
N SER A 88 25.41 -9.70 -16.49
CA SER A 88 26.29 -10.79 -16.91
C SER A 88 27.32 -10.28 -17.93
N GLY A 89 28.60 -10.48 -17.60
CA GLY A 89 29.73 -10.04 -18.45
C GLY A 89 30.24 -8.62 -18.20
N GLU A 90 29.67 -7.90 -17.20
CA GLU A 90 30.16 -6.59 -16.76
C GLU A 90 30.66 -6.66 -15.32
N SER A 91 31.69 -5.88 -15.03
CA SER A 91 32.21 -5.71 -13.68
C SER A 91 31.49 -4.53 -13.01
N GLY A 92 30.70 -4.81 -12.00
CA GLY A 92 30.01 -3.80 -11.21
C GLY A 92 28.58 -4.17 -10.87
N SER A 93 28.07 -3.53 -9.84
CA SER A 93 26.67 -3.65 -9.40
C SER A 93 26.04 -2.27 -9.36
N GLN A 94 24.77 -2.19 -9.68
CA GLN A 94 23.99 -0.95 -9.67
C GLN A 94 22.80 -1.12 -8.74
N LEU A 95 22.51 -0.09 -7.97
CA LEU A 95 21.34 -0.06 -7.11
C LEU A 95 20.14 0.45 -7.93
N ALA A 96 19.04 -0.29 -7.94
CA ALA A 96 17.86 0.08 -8.71
C ALA A 96 16.57 -0.31 -8.00
N PHE A 97 15.50 0.41 -8.32
CA PHE A 97 14.13 0.12 -7.89
C PHE A 97 13.32 -0.48 -9.02
N ALA A 98 12.40 -1.37 -8.70
CA ALA A 98 11.38 -1.81 -9.65
C ALA A 98 10.33 -0.70 -9.77
N ARG A 99 10.38 0.08 -10.87
CA ARG A 99 9.50 1.24 -11.08
C ARG A 99 8.16 0.85 -11.68
N GLU A 100 8.18 -0.01 -12.68
CA GLU A 100 6.97 -0.50 -13.34
C GLU A 100 7.04 -2.01 -13.52
N ILE A 101 5.96 -2.69 -13.11
CA ILE A 101 5.82 -4.14 -13.24
C ILE A 101 4.55 -4.40 -14.04
N GLN A 102 4.71 -4.90 -15.27
CA GLN A 102 3.59 -5.18 -16.16
C GLN A 102 3.20 -6.66 -16.09
N TRP A 103 1.93 -6.90 -15.77
CA TRP A 103 1.32 -8.23 -15.74
C TRP A 103 0.32 -8.38 -16.88
N ASP A 104 0.22 -9.59 -17.42
CA ASP A 104 -0.87 -9.99 -18.31
C ASP A 104 -2.06 -10.43 -17.43
N PRO A 105 -3.18 -9.69 -17.43
CA PRO A 105 -4.31 -9.98 -16.54
C PRO A 105 -5.07 -11.28 -16.89
N ILE A 106 -4.89 -11.79 -18.12
CA ILE A 106 -5.56 -13.01 -18.59
C ILE A 106 -4.77 -14.27 -18.21
N ARG A 107 -3.43 -14.18 -18.30
CA ARG A 107 -2.53 -15.31 -18.08
C ARG A 107 -1.86 -15.30 -16.72
N ASP A 108 -2.09 -14.24 -15.96
CA ASP A 108 -1.41 -13.96 -14.68
C ASP A 108 0.12 -14.15 -14.79
N SER A 109 0.68 -13.64 -15.88
CA SER A 109 2.11 -13.78 -16.19
C SER A 109 2.79 -12.43 -16.28
N LEU A 110 4.02 -12.35 -15.73
CA LEU A 110 4.85 -11.16 -15.81
C LEU A 110 5.25 -10.91 -17.27
N THR A 111 5.03 -9.68 -17.73
CA THR A 111 5.26 -9.29 -19.13
C THR A 111 6.49 -8.42 -19.31
N HIS A 112 6.72 -7.48 -18.40
CA HIS A 112 7.83 -6.53 -18.45
C HIS A 112 8.14 -5.99 -17.07
N VAL A 113 9.38 -5.61 -16.82
CA VAL A 113 9.80 -4.90 -15.60
C VAL A 113 10.78 -3.79 -15.98
N ASP A 114 10.50 -2.61 -15.44
CA ASP A 114 11.35 -1.44 -15.56
C ASP A 114 12.10 -1.20 -14.24
N PHE A 115 13.42 -1.12 -14.34
CA PHE A 115 14.28 -0.78 -13.22
C PHE A 115 14.86 0.62 -13.39
N LEU A 116 14.65 1.44 -12.38
CA LEU A 116 15.23 2.77 -12.26
C LEU A 116 16.49 2.70 -11.39
N VAL A 117 17.64 2.96 -11.99
CA VAL A 117 18.90 3.07 -11.25
C VAL A 117 18.87 4.32 -10.37
N ALA A 118 19.21 4.15 -9.12
CA ALA A 118 19.28 5.22 -8.15
C ALA A 118 20.68 5.33 -7.55
N GLU A 119 21.16 6.55 -7.45
CA GLU A 119 22.37 6.85 -6.72
C GLU A 119 22.06 6.87 -5.22
N ALA A 120 22.87 6.20 -4.40
CA ALA A 120 22.65 6.09 -2.95
C ALA A 120 22.62 7.45 -2.23
N THR A 121 23.18 8.48 -2.85
CA THR A 121 23.30 9.84 -2.28
C THR A 121 22.21 10.81 -2.70
N ARG A 122 21.31 10.38 -3.60
CA ARG A 122 20.22 11.23 -4.11
C ARG A 122 18.88 10.81 -3.56
N LEU A 123 18.06 11.81 -3.27
CA LEU A 123 16.67 11.60 -2.90
C LEU A 123 15.87 11.03 -4.10
N VAL A 124 15.06 10.05 -3.81
CA VAL A 124 14.17 9.41 -4.80
C VAL A 124 12.75 9.46 -4.28
N SER A 125 11.82 9.88 -5.14
CA SER A 125 10.40 9.81 -4.83
C SER A 125 9.84 8.43 -5.19
N ALA A 126 9.06 7.86 -4.27
CA ALA A 126 8.40 6.57 -4.47
C ALA A 126 7.01 6.55 -3.84
N GLN A 127 6.15 5.69 -4.39
CA GLN A 127 4.83 5.42 -3.83
C GLN A 127 4.92 4.28 -2.83
N VAL A 128 4.69 4.57 -1.56
CA VAL A 128 4.75 3.58 -0.49
C VAL A 128 3.36 3.09 -0.14
N PRO A 129 3.11 1.77 -0.15
CA PRO A 129 1.83 1.22 0.23
C PRO A 129 1.56 1.39 1.73
N ILE A 130 0.28 1.65 2.04
CA ILE A 130 -0.22 1.76 3.41
C ILE A 130 -0.84 0.43 3.81
N VAL A 131 -0.38 -0.12 4.94
CA VAL A 131 -0.90 -1.35 5.54
C VAL A 131 -1.62 -1.01 6.83
N LEU A 132 -2.91 -1.37 6.90
CA LEU A 132 -3.72 -1.16 8.10
C LEU A 132 -3.49 -2.30 9.08
N ILE A 133 -3.17 -1.97 10.34
CA ILE A 133 -2.93 -2.93 11.42
C ILE A 133 -3.92 -2.70 12.55
N GLY A 134 -4.35 -3.79 13.17
CA GLY A 134 -5.28 -3.74 14.30
C GLY A 134 -6.75 -3.62 13.91
N GLU A 135 -7.62 -3.43 14.90
CA GLU A 135 -9.06 -3.25 14.73
C GLU A 135 -9.49 -1.93 15.35
N SER A 136 -10.36 -1.20 14.67
CA SER A 136 -10.94 0.03 15.20
C SER A 136 -12.05 -0.27 16.19
N SER A 137 -11.88 0.19 17.43
CA SER A 137 -12.93 0.14 18.46
C SER A 137 -14.11 1.05 18.13
N GLY A 138 -13.86 2.19 17.47
CA GLY A 138 -14.89 3.11 17.00
C GLY A 138 -15.79 2.51 15.93
N ALA A 139 -15.21 1.81 14.95
CA ALA A 139 -16.00 1.10 13.94
C ALA A 139 -16.84 -0.02 14.54
N ARG A 140 -16.27 -0.80 15.47
CA ARG A 140 -16.99 -1.87 16.15
C ARG A 140 -18.15 -1.33 17.01
N ALA A 141 -17.95 -0.24 17.74
CA ALA A 141 -18.96 0.35 18.60
C ALA A 141 -20.12 0.99 17.83
N SER A 142 -19.84 1.58 16.67
CA SER A 142 -20.83 2.23 15.80
C SER A 142 -21.48 1.29 14.77
N GLY A 143 -21.04 0.03 14.69
CA GLY A 143 -21.44 -0.87 13.60
C GLY A 143 -20.97 -0.38 12.23
N GLY A 144 -20.00 0.54 12.20
CA GLY A 144 -19.46 1.15 10.99
C GLY A 144 -18.41 0.29 10.31
N THR A 145 -18.04 0.70 9.11
CA THR A 145 -16.98 0.05 8.31
C THR A 145 -15.79 0.99 8.16
N VAL A 146 -14.58 0.44 8.31
CA VAL A 146 -13.34 1.17 8.03
C VAL A 146 -13.15 1.25 6.52
N MET A 147 -13.10 2.48 5.99
CA MET A 147 -12.87 2.75 4.57
C MET A 147 -11.49 3.35 4.38
N GLN A 148 -10.65 2.65 3.62
CA GLN A 148 -9.35 3.15 3.19
C GLN A 148 -9.52 3.95 1.90
N GLN A 149 -9.23 5.25 1.93
CA GLN A 149 -9.29 6.13 0.76
C GLN A 149 -7.97 6.14 0.00
N LEU A 150 -6.85 6.28 0.71
CA LEU A 150 -5.52 6.20 0.13
C LEU A 150 -4.89 4.84 0.43
N ARG A 151 -4.43 4.18 -0.62
CA ARG A 151 -3.69 2.91 -0.51
C ARG A 151 -2.18 3.09 -0.56
N THR A 152 -1.74 4.21 -1.10
CA THR A 152 -0.33 4.57 -1.26
C THR A 152 -0.13 6.03 -0.91
N VAL A 153 1.05 6.38 -0.42
CA VAL A 153 1.50 7.76 -0.21
C VAL A 153 2.78 8.00 -0.99
N ASP A 154 2.91 9.19 -1.54
CA ASP A 154 4.13 9.63 -2.21
C ASP A 154 5.11 10.17 -1.15
N VAL A 155 6.28 9.58 -1.10
CA VAL A 155 7.34 9.99 -0.18
C VAL A 155 8.66 10.19 -0.93
N GLU A 156 9.52 11.02 -0.38
CA GLU A 156 10.88 11.25 -0.86
C GLU A 156 11.88 10.89 0.24
N ALA A 157 12.82 10.00 -0.09
CA ALA A 157 13.86 9.56 0.82
C ALA A 157 15.12 9.12 0.08
N LEU A 158 16.20 8.86 0.83
CA LEU A 158 17.36 8.18 0.27
C LEU A 158 17.01 6.71 -0.04
N PRO A 159 17.59 6.11 -1.10
CA PRO A 159 17.29 4.74 -1.52
C PRO A 159 17.39 3.68 -0.41
N LEU A 160 18.36 3.83 0.49
CA LEU A 160 18.57 2.88 1.59
C LEU A 160 17.66 3.12 2.80
N GLU A 161 17.02 4.27 2.87
CA GLU A 161 16.13 4.69 3.96
C GLU A 161 14.65 4.67 3.55
N MET A 162 14.37 4.28 2.30
CA MET A 162 13.01 4.18 1.78
C MET A 162 12.24 3.07 2.50
N PRO A 163 11.09 3.37 3.13
CA PRO A 163 10.27 2.37 3.77
C PRO A 163 9.60 1.46 2.73
N ALA A 164 9.55 0.17 3.00
CA ALA A 164 8.86 -0.78 2.13
C ALA A 164 7.33 -0.62 2.21
N GLN A 165 6.83 -0.26 3.39
CA GLN A 165 5.41 -0.02 3.67
C GLN A 165 5.27 0.95 4.85
N VAL A 166 4.13 1.61 4.96
CA VAL A 166 3.74 2.43 6.11
C VAL A 166 2.62 1.73 6.85
N GLU A 167 2.84 1.46 8.13
CA GLU A 167 1.87 0.80 8.99
C GLU A 167 1.00 1.83 9.68
N VAL A 168 -0.32 1.66 9.60
CA VAL A 168 -1.31 2.52 10.23
C VAL A 168 -2.09 1.72 11.25
N ASP A 169 -1.97 2.10 12.51
CA ASP A 169 -2.68 1.45 13.61
C ASP A 169 -4.12 1.97 13.70
N LEU A 170 -5.08 1.09 13.45
CA LEU A 170 -6.51 1.39 13.55
C LEU A 170 -7.01 1.49 14.99
N THR A 171 -6.23 1.06 15.99
CA THR A 171 -6.64 1.12 17.40
C THR A 171 -6.81 2.56 17.91
N VAL A 172 -6.13 3.51 17.24
CA VAL A 172 -6.25 4.95 17.50
C VAL A 172 -7.66 5.48 17.16
N LEU A 173 -8.38 4.82 16.24
CA LEU A 173 -9.72 5.20 15.83
C LEU A 173 -10.76 4.71 16.86
N THR A 174 -10.93 5.47 17.93
CA THR A 174 -11.88 5.18 19.02
C THR A 174 -13.27 5.78 18.79
N GLU A 175 -13.38 6.81 17.98
CA GLU A 175 -14.63 7.52 17.69
C GLU A 175 -15.34 6.94 16.45
N ALA A 176 -16.68 7.04 16.44
CA ALA A 176 -17.53 6.54 15.35
C ALA A 176 -17.31 7.23 13.99
N ALA A 177 -16.73 8.42 13.98
CA ALA A 177 -16.39 9.21 12.78
C ALA A 177 -14.89 9.55 12.73
N GLY A 178 -14.04 8.67 13.27
CA GLY A 178 -12.60 8.87 13.31
C GLY A 178 -12.01 8.92 11.90
N VAL A 179 -11.05 9.81 11.71
CA VAL A 179 -10.32 10.01 10.45
C VAL A 179 -8.82 10.02 10.74
N ILE A 180 -8.03 9.32 9.93
CA ILE A 180 -6.57 9.40 9.93
C ILE A 180 -6.14 10.09 8.64
N ARG A 181 -5.32 11.12 8.75
CA ARG A 181 -4.79 11.90 7.63
C ARG A 181 -3.36 11.48 7.29
N ALA A 182 -2.90 11.88 6.10
CA ALA A 182 -1.53 11.59 5.67
C ALA A 182 -0.47 12.24 6.61
N GLY A 183 -0.77 13.39 7.20
CA GLY A 183 0.08 14.05 8.19
C GLY A 183 0.22 13.34 9.53
N ASP A 184 -0.72 12.44 9.87
CA ASP A 184 -0.71 11.66 11.12
C ASP A 184 0.15 10.40 11.02
N LEU A 185 0.65 10.10 9.82
CA LEU A 185 1.47 8.91 9.57
C LEU A 185 2.86 9.05 10.20
N ALA A 186 3.31 8.00 10.86
CA ALA A 186 4.65 7.97 11.45
C ALA A 186 5.70 7.59 10.40
N PHE A 187 6.53 8.55 10.03
CA PHE A 187 7.68 8.35 9.15
C PHE A 187 9.00 8.41 9.93
N ALA A 188 10.04 7.76 9.40
CA ALA A 188 11.39 7.95 9.89
C ALA A 188 11.87 9.41 9.63
N ALA A 189 12.82 9.89 10.43
CA ALA A 189 13.27 11.30 10.39
C ALA A 189 13.79 11.77 9.01
N ASN A 190 14.22 10.83 8.16
CA ASN A 190 14.83 11.09 6.85
C ASN A 190 13.87 10.88 5.66
N VAL A 191 12.58 10.73 5.95
CA VAL A 191 11.53 10.52 4.92
C VAL A 191 10.66 11.76 4.85
N ASN A 192 10.59 12.39 3.69
CA ASN A 192 9.72 13.54 3.43
C ASN A 192 8.42 13.09 2.78
N LEU A 193 7.28 13.49 3.35
CA LEU A 193 5.97 13.28 2.75
C LEU A 193 5.75 14.29 1.61
N LEU A 194 5.43 13.80 0.41
CA LEU A 194 5.06 14.62 -0.75
C LEU A 194 3.55 14.75 -0.93
N THR A 195 2.79 13.76 -0.46
CA THR A 195 1.31 13.80 -0.44
C THR A 195 0.83 14.92 0.49
N ASP A 196 -0.30 15.53 0.15
CA ASP A 196 -0.92 16.57 0.98
C ASP A 196 -1.18 16.01 2.40
N PRO A 197 -0.67 16.64 3.47
CA PRO A 197 -0.85 16.18 4.84
C PRO A 197 -2.32 16.16 5.29
N ASP A 198 -3.18 16.97 4.67
CA ASP A 198 -4.61 17.01 4.97
C ASP A 198 -5.42 15.91 4.28
N GLU A 199 -4.82 15.17 3.37
CA GLU A 199 -5.49 14.11 2.64
C GLU A 199 -5.87 12.94 3.55
N VAL A 200 -7.10 12.45 3.41
CA VAL A 200 -7.65 11.38 4.26
C VAL A 200 -7.15 10.02 3.82
N VAL A 201 -6.45 9.33 4.70
CA VAL A 201 -5.96 7.96 4.48
C VAL A 201 -7.02 6.92 4.81
N VAL A 202 -7.61 7.05 6.00
CA VAL A 202 -8.63 6.13 6.52
C VAL A 202 -9.71 6.91 7.22
N ARG A 203 -10.96 6.51 7.02
CA ARG A 203 -12.11 7.00 7.77
C ARG A 203 -13.05 5.86 8.17
N ILE A 204 -13.83 6.10 9.21
CA ILE A 204 -14.93 5.22 9.57
C ILE A 204 -16.20 5.75 8.92
N GLU A 205 -16.89 4.91 8.16
CA GLU A 205 -18.27 5.15 7.72
C GLU A 205 -19.23 4.44 8.67
N ALA A 206 -20.08 5.22 9.33
CA ALA A 206 -21.16 4.64 10.15
C ALA A 206 -22.14 3.89 9.22
N ALA A 207 -22.61 2.73 9.66
CA ALA A 207 -23.68 2.04 8.98
C ALA A 207 -24.90 2.96 8.92
N ARG A 208 -25.38 3.26 7.73
CA ARG A 208 -26.63 3.99 7.54
C ARG A 208 -27.75 3.04 7.99
N VAL A 209 -28.24 3.24 9.21
CA VAL A 209 -29.47 2.61 9.65
C VAL A 209 -30.56 3.24 8.79
N GLU A 210 -31.02 2.54 7.77
CA GLU A 210 -32.31 2.85 7.17
C GLU A 210 -33.35 2.62 8.25
N VAL A 211 -33.73 3.68 8.93
CA VAL A 211 -34.93 3.68 9.71
C VAL A 211 -36.06 3.63 8.67
N ASP A 212 -36.60 2.44 8.45
CA ASP A 212 -37.91 2.30 7.83
C ASP A 212 -38.87 3.14 8.67
N VAL A 213 -39.07 4.36 8.25
CA VAL A 213 -40.21 5.17 8.70
C VAL A 213 -41.40 4.50 8.04
N VAL A 214 -41.91 3.48 8.68
CA VAL A 214 -43.27 2.98 8.44
C VAL A 214 -44.14 4.17 8.72
N SER A 215 -44.56 4.84 7.64
CA SER A 215 -45.57 5.90 7.68
C SER A 215 -46.85 5.33 8.27
N GLU A 216 -47.04 5.60 9.54
CA GLU A 216 -48.30 5.50 10.26
C GLU A 216 -49.18 6.68 9.81
N GLU A 217 -49.57 6.68 8.54
CA GLU A 217 -50.55 7.59 7.92
C GLU A 217 -51.46 6.80 6.98
N ALA A 218 -52.24 5.89 7.53
CA ALA A 218 -53.38 5.30 6.85
C ALA A 218 -54.42 4.75 7.85
N GLU A 219 -54.92 5.56 8.73
CA GLU A 219 -56.16 5.29 9.49
C GLU A 219 -56.80 6.57 10.00
N VAL A 220 -57.25 7.46 9.12
CA VAL A 220 -58.33 8.43 9.41
C VAL A 220 -58.88 8.96 8.10
N GLU A 221 -59.56 8.13 7.33
CA GLU A 221 -60.53 8.60 6.30
C GLU A 221 -61.48 7.47 5.90
N GLU A 222 -62.30 7.03 6.90
CA GLU A 222 -63.52 6.26 6.59
C GLU A 222 -64.56 6.53 7.67
N ALA A 223 -65.08 7.77 7.70
CA ALA A 223 -66.34 8.06 8.39
C ALA A 223 -66.84 9.48 8.01
N ASP A 224 -67.28 9.69 6.78
CA ASP A 224 -68.35 10.68 6.49
C ASP A 224 -68.74 10.68 5.02
N GLU A 225 -69.49 9.66 4.60
CA GLU A 225 -70.40 9.76 3.44
C GLU A 225 -71.56 8.79 3.61
N ALA A 226 -72.45 9.14 4.49
CA ALA A 226 -73.79 8.59 4.46
C ALA A 226 -74.82 9.70 4.73
N GLY A 227 -75.43 10.19 3.67
CA GLY A 227 -76.65 10.96 3.85
C GLY A 227 -76.80 12.20 2.96
N SER A 228 -77.28 12.02 1.77
CA SER A 228 -78.57 12.68 1.35
C SER A 228 -78.87 12.45 -0.12
N GLU A 229 -79.83 11.56 -0.31
CA GLU A 229 -80.72 11.56 -1.48
C GLU A 229 -81.40 12.93 -1.61
N GLU A 230 -81.56 13.41 -2.84
CA GLU A 230 -82.88 13.68 -3.42
C GLU A 230 -82.76 14.23 -4.84
N THR A 231 -83.32 13.51 -5.72
CA THR A 231 -83.88 13.93 -7.04
C THR A 231 -85.04 14.95 -6.87
N PRO A 232 -85.76 15.52 -7.90
CA PRO A 232 -85.57 15.53 -9.37
C PRO A 232 -85.94 16.85 -10.05
N THR A 233 -85.66 17.05 -11.28
CA THR A 233 -86.61 17.42 -12.42
C THR A 233 -85.78 17.69 -13.69
#